data_c2251bd6798e8addb98c37f293e66cdc
#
_entry.id   c2251bd6798e8addb98c37f293e66cdc
#
_cell.length_a   1.000
_cell.length_b   1.000
_cell.length_c   1.000
_cell.angle_alpha   90.00
_cell.angle_beta   90.00
_cell.angle_gamma   90.00
#
_symmetry.space_group_name_H-M   'P 1'
#
loop_
_entity.id
_entity.type
_entity.pdbx_description
1 polymer ?
#
loop_
_entity_poly.entity_id
_entity_poly.type
_entity_poly.pdbx_seq_one_letter_code
_entity_poly.pdbx_strand_id
1 'polypeptide(L)'
;MRISTLLSYAGGFREAAEEVAELEKAGLDVVWVPEAYSFDAPSAMGYLAARTERLTIASGIMPVYSRTPTLLAMTAAGVDYLSDGRCMLGIGASGPQVVEGFHGVPYQAPVGRIRETIEICRRVWRREKLEYQGKYYEMPLSANRGTGLGKALKLINHPVRDEVPITVAALGPKSVEMTAELADGWLPAFYLPEGADAIWGEALRAGAAKRDPARAPLEVFSGGAVAIGEGLEAQRDRARPQIALYVGGMGAKEKNFYNRIF
;
A
#
# COMPACT_ATOMS: atom_id res chain seq x y z
N MET A 1 -14.63 -14.02 2.52
CA MET A 1 -13.69 -13.65 1.43
C MET A 1 -14.14 -12.30 0.90
N ARG A 2 -13.23 -11.36 0.68
CA ARG A 2 -13.53 -10.05 0.06
C ARG A 2 -13.09 -10.07 -1.41
N ILE A 3 -13.88 -9.43 -2.28
CA ILE A 3 -13.58 -9.29 -3.70
C ILE A 3 -13.03 -7.90 -3.93
N SER A 4 -11.91 -7.82 -4.65
CA SER A 4 -11.27 -6.54 -4.95
C SER A 4 -10.92 -6.38 -6.42
N THR A 5 -10.82 -5.13 -6.88
CA THR A 5 -10.31 -4.79 -8.21
C THR A 5 -9.20 -3.75 -8.11
N LEU A 6 -8.24 -3.83 -9.02
CA LEU A 6 -7.17 -2.83 -9.17
C LEU A 6 -7.49 -1.97 -10.38
N LEU A 7 -7.51 -0.66 -10.20
CA LEU A 7 -7.67 0.27 -11.30
C LEU A 7 -6.43 0.31 -12.20
N SER A 8 -6.62 0.69 -13.46
CA SER A 8 -5.50 0.87 -14.38
C SER A 8 -4.74 2.17 -14.07
N TYR A 9 -3.42 2.18 -14.26
CA TYR A 9 -2.60 3.40 -14.23
C TYR A 9 -2.93 4.37 -15.36
N ALA A 10 -3.40 3.85 -16.48
CA ALA A 10 -3.70 4.61 -17.69
C ALA A 10 -5.15 4.32 -18.11
N GLY A 11 -5.78 5.33 -18.70
CA GLY A 11 -7.15 5.23 -19.18
C GLY A 11 -8.05 6.31 -18.61
N GLY A 12 -9.31 6.26 -18.93
CA GLY A 12 -10.35 7.18 -18.44
C GLY A 12 -10.68 6.90 -16.98
N PHE A 13 -10.08 7.65 -16.05
CA PHE A 13 -10.36 7.45 -14.64
C PHE A 13 -11.84 7.70 -14.27
N ARG A 14 -12.51 8.63 -14.96
CA ARG A 14 -13.92 8.94 -14.71
C ARG A 14 -14.83 7.77 -15.06
N GLU A 15 -14.58 7.16 -16.21
CA GLU A 15 -15.28 5.96 -16.68
C GLU A 15 -15.02 4.77 -15.75
N ALA A 16 -13.76 4.59 -15.31
CA ALA A 16 -13.41 3.56 -14.34
C ALA A 16 -14.11 3.77 -12.98
N ALA A 17 -14.29 5.01 -12.54
CA ALA A 17 -14.99 5.29 -11.30
C ALA A 17 -16.52 5.01 -11.40
N GLU A 18 -17.13 5.22 -12.58
CA GLU A 18 -18.51 4.82 -12.85
C GLU A 18 -18.65 3.30 -12.84
N GLU A 19 -17.72 2.59 -13.47
CA GLU A 19 -17.67 1.12 -13.44
C GLU A 19 -17.52 0.60 -12.00
N VAL A 20 -16.64 1.19 -11.18
CA VAL A 20 -16.49 0.82 -9.76
C VAL A 20 -17.79 0.99 -8.99
N ALA A 21 -18.54 2.07 -9.23
CA ALA A 21 -19.84 2.27 -8.59
C ALA A 21 -20.88 1.20 -8.98
N GLU A 22 -20.84 0.73 -10.23
CA GLU A 22 -21.70 -0.40 -10.65
C GLU A 22 -21.22 -1.72 -10.06
N LEU A 23 -19.90 -1.96 -10.02
CA LEU A 23 -19.32 -3.16 -9.37
C LEU A 23 -19.61 -3.20 -7.86
N GLU A 24 -19.67 -2.04 -7.20
CA GLU A 24 -20.08 -1.97 -5.79
C GLU A 24 -21.51 -2.51 -5.60
N LYS A 25 -22.44 -2.17 -6.49
CA LYS A 25 -23.82 -2.70 -6.46
C LYS A 25 -23.83 -4.22 -6.68
N ALA A 26 -22.89 -4.73 -7.48
CA ALA A 26 -22.73 -6.16 -7.74
C ALA A 26 -21.97 -6.90 -6.61
N GLY A 27 -21.49 -6.19 -5.58
CA GLY A 27 -20.86 -6.81 -4.41
C GLY A 27 -19.35 -6.67 -4.33
N LEU A 28 -18.71 -5.76 -5.06
CA LEU A 28 -17.30 -5.43 -4.89
C LEU A 28 -17.06 -4.89 -3.48
N ASP A 29 -16.02 -5.39 -2.81
CA ASP A 29 -15.68 -5.00 -1.44
C ASP A 29 -14.55 -3.97 -1.36
N VAL A 30 -13.58 -4.02 -2.28
CA VAL A 30 -12.38 -3.15 -2.25
C VAL A 30 -11.99 -2.69 -3.64
N VAL A 31 -11.70 -1.41 -3.79
CA VAL A 31 -11.03 -0.86 -4.98
C VAL A 31 -9.61 -0.42 -4.61
N TRP A 32 -8.62 -0.87 -5.39
CA TRP A 32 -7.22 -0.48 -5.26
C TRP A 32 -6.89 0.61 -6.27
N VAL A 33 -6.44 1.77 -5.77
CA VAL A 33 -6.00 2.91 -6.58
C VAL A 33 -4.47 2.87 -6.67
N PRO A 34 -3.91 2.54 -7.84
CA PRO A 34 -2.47 2.43 -7.98
C PRO A 34 -1.80 3.80 -8.11
N GLU A 35 -0.56 3.89 -7.67
CA GLU A 35 0.31 5.06 -7.88
C GLU A 35 1.73 4.61 -8.20
N ALA A 36 2.31 5.18 -9.24
CA ALA A 36 3.72 5.03 -9.60
C ALA A 36 4.25 6.38 -10.12
N TYR A 37 4.42 6.54 -11.42
CA TYR A 37 4.63 7.81 -12.12
C TYR A 37 3.39 8.11 -13.00
N SER A 38 2.23 8.04 -12.37
CA SER A 38 0.90 8.31 -12.91
C SER A 38 0.25 9.47 -12.15
N PHE A 39 -1.06 9.67 -12.30
CA PHE A 39 -1.78 10.58 -11.42
C PHE A 39 -1.72 10.09 -9.96
N ASP A 40 -1.76 11.04 -9.02
CA ASP A 40 -1.66 10.75 -7.59
C ASP A 40 -2.90 9.99 -7.07
N ALA A 41 -2.67 9.00 -6.25
CA ALA A 41 -3.74 8.18 -5.69
C ALA A 41 -4.73 8.96 -4.82
N PRO A 42 -4.32 9.93 -3.97
CA PRO A 42 -5.23 10.69 -3.13
C PRO A 42 -6.35 11.41 -3.88
N SER A 43 -6.06 12.04 -5.04
CA SER A 43 -7.08 12.70 -5.85
C SER A 43 -8.15 11.71 -6.34
N ALA A 44 -7.70 10.55 -6.81
CA ALA A 44 -8.57 9.49 -7.27
C ALA A 44 -9.39 8.87 -6.12
N MET A 45 -8.76 8.62 -4.97
CA MET A 45 -9.43 8.09 -3.78
C MET A 45 -10.50 9.05 -3.26
N GLY A 46 -10.24 10.36 -3.24
CA GLY A 46 -11.21 11.38 -2.88
C GLY A 46 -12.42 11.41 -3.82
N TYR A 47 -12.19 11.28 -5.13
CA TYR A 47 -13.27 11.20 -6.10
C TYR A 47 -14.13 9.95 -5.91
N LEU A 48 -13.51 8.79 -5.69
CA LEU A 48 -14.22 7.54 -5.41
C LEU A 48 -15.02 7.61 -4.09
N ALA A 49 -14.49 8.29 -3.07
CA ALA A 49 -15.22 8.49 -1.82
C ALA A 49 -16.57 9.18 -2.02
N ALA A 50 -16.63 10.12 -2.98
CA ALA A 50 -17.87 10.84 -3.33
C ALA A 50 -18.79 10.06 -4.29
N ARG A 51 -18.32 8.98 -4.91
CA ARG A 51 -19.05 8.21 -5.94
C ARG A 51 -19.49 6.83 -5.48
N THR A 52 -19.07 6.42 -4.29
CA THR A 52 -19.32 5.09 -3.71
C THR A 52 -19.83 5.23 -2.29
N GLU A 53 -20.52 4.22 -1.78
CA GLU A 53 -21.21 4.28 -0.49
C GLU A 53 -20.69 3.26 0.53
N ARG A 54 -20.14 2.12 0.08
CA ARG A 54 -19.92 0.95 0.93
C ARG A 54 -18.55 0.34 0.80
N LEU A 55 -17.98 0.27 -0.43
CA LEU A 55 -16.71 -0.39 -0.66
C LEU A 55 -15.53 0.33 0.01
N THR A 56 -14.51 -0.44 0.37
CA THR A 56 -13.24 0.07 0.87
C THR A 56 -12.44 0.70 -0.27
N ILE A 57 -11.93 1.91 -0.06
CA ILE A 57 -11.09 2.63 -1.00
C ILE A 57 -9.64 2.53 -0.52
N ALA A 58 -8.82 1.77 -1.25
CA ALA A 58 -7.46 1.47 -0.86
C ALA A 58 -6.44 2.05 -1.85
N SER A 59 -5.33 2.56 -1.36
CA SER A 59 -4.18 2.81 -2.25
C SER A 59 -3.43 1.51 -2.56
N GLY A 60 -3.08 1.31 -3.80
CA GLY A 60 -2.39 0.09 -4.25
C GLY A 60 -1.15 0.36 -5.10
N ILE A 61 -0.15 1.02 -4.61
CA ILE A 61 0.17 1.55 -3.28
C ILE A 61 0.69 3.01 -3.38
N MET A 62 0.66 3.76 -2.27
CA MET A 62 1.41 5.02 -2.18
C MET A 62 2.86 4.74 -1.74
N PRO A 63 3.89 5.21 -2.49
CA PRO A 63 5.29 5.03 -2.11
C PRO A 63 5.66 5.83 -0.86
N VAL A 64 6.39 5.20 0.08
CA VAL A 64 6.86 5.87 1.31
C VAL A 64 7.97 6.89 1.07
N TYR A 65 8.49 6.99 -0.13
CA TYR A 65 9.53 7.95 -0.50
C TYR A 65 8.99 9.25 -1.09
N SER A 66 7.80 9.23 -1.71
CA SER A 66 7.19 10.40 -2.34
C SER A 66 6.45 11.31 -1.36
N ARG A 67 6.20 10.84 -0.14
CA ARG A 67 5.48 11.57 0.92
C ARG A 67 6.12 11.36 2.28
N THR A 68 6.04 12.38 3.14
CA THR A 68 6.40 12.19 4.55
C THR A 68 5.40 11.26 5.25
N PRO A 69 5.80 10.54 6.30
CA PRO A 69 4.87 9.71 7.07
C PRO A 69 3.64 10.47 7.59
N THR A 70 3.85 11.71 8.02
CA THR A 70 2.76 12.58 8.48
C THR A 70 1.80 12.96 7.36
N LEU A 71 2.30 13.21 6.13
CA LEU A 71 1.43 13.48 4.98
C LEU A 71 0.64 12.23 4.57
N LEU A 72 1.25 11.03 4.62
CA LEU A 72 0.52 9.77 4.40
C LEU A 72 -0.61 9.58 5.42
N ALA A 73 -0.32 9.86 6.69
CA ALA A 73 -1.33 9.80 7.75
C ALA A 73 -2.47 10.82 7.54
N MET A 74 -2.14 12.06 7.17
CA MET A 74 -3.13 13.10 6.85
C MET A 74 -3.98 12.72 5.66
N THR A 75 -3.37 12.20 4.60
CA THR A 75 -4.07 11.72 3.40
C THR A 75 -5.06 10.62 3.74
N ALA A 76 -4.61 9.60 4.46
CA ALA A 76 -5.48 8.48 4.84
C ALA A 76 -6.64 8.95 5.73
N ALA A 77 -6.38 9.79 6.73
CA ALA A 77 -7.41 10.37 7.59
C ALA A 77 -8.41 11.25 6.81
N GLY A 78 -7.92 12.00 5.81
CA GLY A 78 -8.77 12.83 4.96
C GLY A 78 -9.71 11.99 4.07
N VAL A 79 -9.17 10.97 3.41
CA VAL A 79 -9.99 10.04 2.61
C VAL A 79 -10.96 9.26 3.51
N ASP A 80 -10.50 8.84 4.68
CA ASP A 80 -11.33 8.14 5.65
C ASP A 80 -12.52 9.00 6.12
N TYR A 81 -12.26 10.28 6.39
CA TYR A 81 -13.30 11.24 6.75
C TYR A 81 -14.31 11.45 5.61
N LEU A 82 -13.83 11.65 4.37
CA LEU A 82 -14.68 11.88 3.20
C LEU A 82 -15.50 10.64 2.81
N SER A 83 -15.04 9.46 3.17
CA SER A 83 -15.69 8.19 2.84
C SER A 83 -16.44 7.55 4.01
N ASP A 84 -16.55 8.24 5.15
CA ASP A 84 -17.17 7.72 6.36
C ASP A 84 -16.56 6.39 6.83
N GLY A 85 -15.22 6.39 7.02
CA GLY A 85 -14.48 5.25 7.58
C GLY A 85 -14.13 4.14 6.60
N ARG A 86 -14.13 4.39 5.27
CA ARG A 86 -13.86 3.36 4.25
C ARG A 86 -12.44 3.39 3.65
N CYS A 87 -11.54 4.21 4.19
CA CYS A 87 -10.16 4.24 3.71
C CYS A 87 -9.35 3.02 4.16
N MET A 88 -8.47 2.53 3.30
CA MET A 88 -7.37 1.63 3.63
C MET A 88 -6.08 2.19 3.05
N LEU A 89 -5.07 2.38 3.89
CA LEU A 89 -3.77 2.92 3.48
C LEU A 89 -2.88 1.78 2.98
N GLY A 90 -2.76 1.64 1.67
CA GLY A 90 -1.78 0.75 1.06
C GLY A 90 -0.47 1.48 0.79
N ILE A 91 0.62 1.00 1.37
CA ILE A 91 1.97 1.57 1.23
C ILE A 91 2.98 0.55 0.73
N GLY A 92 4.08 1.05 0.20
CA GLY A 92 5.18 0.21 -0.25
C GLY A 92 6.42 1.04 -0.57
N ALA A 93 7.49 0.33 -0.94
CA ALA A 93 8.76 0.97 -1.28
C ALA A 93 8.80 1.47 -2.73
N SER A 94 7.96 0.96 -3.62
CA SER A 94 8.14 1.09 -5.07
C SER A 94 9.50 0.52 -5.52
N GLY A 95 10.02 0.93 -6.67
CA GLY A 95 11.32 0.51 -7.18
C GLY A 95 12.31 1.66 -7.31
N PRO A 96 13.64 1.39 -7.33
CA PRO A 96 14.66 2.43 -7.50
C PRO A 96 14.45 3.28 -8.75
N GLN A 97 13.97 2.67 -9.85
CA GLN A 97 13.72 3.36 -11.11
C GLN A 97 12.70 4.48 -10.97
N VAL A 98 11.66 4.27 -10.17
CA VAL A 98 10.64 5.28 -9.90
C VAL A 98 11.12 6.26 -8.84
N VAL A 99 11.66 5.76 -7.73
CA VAL A 99 12.04 6.60 -6.59
C VAL A 99 13.23 7.51 -6.93
N GLU A 100 14.29 6.96 -7.53
CA GLU A 100 15.48 7.73 -7.90
C GLU A 100 15.32 8.43 -9.25
N GLY A 101 14.72 7.73 -10.24
CA GLY A 101 14.60 8.23 -11.59
C GLY A 101 13.52 9.29 -11.77
N PHE A 102 12.35 9.12 -11.18
CA PHE A 102 11.22 10.04 -11.33
C PHE A 102 11.09 11.04 -10.18
N HIS A 103 11.22 10.56 -8.92
CA HIS A 103 11.08 11.41 -7.74
C HIS A 103 12.38 12.07 -7.30
N GLY A 104 13.56 11.62 -7.78
CA GLY A 104 14.86 12.19 -7.41
C GLY A 104 15.25 11.97 -5.94
N VAL A 105 14.70 10.94 -5.30
CA VAL A 105 14.93 10.63 -3.89
C VAL A 105 15.79 9.36 -3.76
N PRO A 106 16.82 9.33 -2.91
CA PRO A 106 17.64 8.13 -2.72
C PRO A 106 16.82 6.93 -2.21
N TYR A 107 16.96 5.77 -2.87
CA TYR A 107 16.32 4.53 -2.48
C TYR A 107 17.11 3.82 -1.38
N GLN A 108 16.82 4.13 -0.14
CA GLN A 108 17.57 3.62 1.01
C GLN A 108 16.64 3.09 2.11
N ALA A 109 17.02 1.94 2.69
CA ALA A 109 16.37 1.35 3.86
C ALA A 109 14.85 1.17 3.77
N PRO A 110 14.29 0.57 2.69
CA PRO A 110 12.85 0.52 2.47
C PRO A 110 12.09 -0.13 3.63
N VAL A 111 12.56 -1.25 4.16
CA VAL A 111 11.88 -1.96 5.26
C VAL A 111 11.80 -1.11 6.53
N GLY A 112 12.92 -0.46 6.90
CA GLY A 112 12.95 0.40 8.09
C GLY A 112 12.07 1.64 7.93
N ARG A 113 12.06 2.26 6.75
CA ARG A 113 11.19 3.41 6.47
C ARG A 113 9.71 3.04 6.50
N ILE A 114 9.32 1.90 5.96
CA ILE A 114 7.93 1.42 6.03
C ILE A 114 7.54 1.16 7.49
N ARG A 115 8.39 0.50 8.29
CA ARG A 115 8.14 0.27 9.71
C ARG A 115 7.87 1.58 10.46
N GLU A 116 8.78 2.53 10.36
CA GLU A 116 8.64 3.82 11.05
C GLU A 116 7.43 4.62 10.51
N THR A 117 7.11 4.51 9.22
CA THR A 117 5.92 5.12 8.63
C THR A 117 4.63 4.56 9.27
N ILE A 118 4.52 3.24 9.44
CA ILE A 118 3.37 2.61 10.10
C ILE A 118 3.21 3.13 11.53
N GLU A 119 4.30 3.16 12.29
CA GLU A 119 4.30 3.62 13.68
C GLU A 119 3.87 5.11 13.78
N ILE A 120 4.42 5.97 12.92
CA ILE A 120 4.09 7.39 12.88
C ILE A 120 2.63 7.61 12.47
N CYS A 121 2.14 6.93 11.44
CA CYS A 121 0.75 7.05 10.99
C CYS A 121 -0.23 6.74 12.14
N ARG A 122 0.00 5.67 12.87
CA ARG A 122 -0.86 5.28 14.01
C ARG A 122 -0.86 6.32 15.12
N ARG A 123 0.28 6.92 15.45
CA ARG A 123 0.36 8.02 16.43
C ARG A 123 -0.38 9.26 15.97
N VAL A 124 -0.27 9.61 14.69
CA VAL A 124 -0.97 10.76 14.11
C VAL A 124 -2.48 10.59 14.18
N TRP A 125 -3.01 9.40 13.86
CA TRP A 125 -4.46 9.14 13.91
C TRP A 125 -5.02 9.17 15.34
N ARG A 126 -4.26 8.71 16.34
CA ARG A 126 -4.62 8.84 17.76
C ARG A 126 -4.45 10.26 18.30
N ARG A 127 -4.05 11.20 17.43
CA ARG A 127 -3.84 12.61 17.78
C ARG A 127 -2.84 12.80 18.94
N GLU A 128 -1.84 11.96 19.02
CA GLU A 128 -0.73 12.15 19.93
C GLU A 128 0.06 13.41 19.56
N LYS A 129 0.66 14.11 20.52
CA LYS A 129 1.73 15.06 20.23
C LYS A 129 2.87 14.24 19.63
N LEU A 130 3.19 14.51 18.35
CA LEU A 130 4.11 13.68 17.61
C LEU A 130 5.56 13.96 18.04
N GLU A 131 6.05 13.12 18.92
CA GLU A 131 7.45 13.02 19.31
C GLU A 131 7.95 11.64 18.89
N TYR A 132 8.82 11.59 17.88
CA TYR A 132 9.31 10.36 17.30
C TYR A 132 10.81 10.44 17.04
N GLN A 133 11.58 9.51 17.58
CA GLN A 133 13.03 9.39 17.41
C GLN A 133 13.32 8.02 16.81
N GLY A 134 13.25 7.95 15.49
CA GLY A 134 13.56 6.75 14.72
C GLY A 134 14.96 6.82 14.11
N LYS A 135 15.30 5.77 13.39
CA LYS A 135 16.54 5.71 12.62
C LYS A 135 16.47 6.54 11.34
N TYR A 136 15.27 6.66 10.77
CA TYR A 136 15.03 7.29 9.47
C TYR A 136 14.20 8.54 9.55
N TYR A 137 13.40 8.68 10.59
CA TYR A 137 12.55 9.84 10.82
C TYR A 137 12.73 10.39 12.24
N GLU A 138 12.77 11.71 12.33
CA GLU A 138 12.87 12.45 13.59
C GLU A 138 11.81 13.56 13.59
N MET A 139 10.96 13.58 14.60
CA MET A 139 9.86 14.55 14.74
C MET A 139 9.64 14.93 16.21
N PRO A 140 9.74 16.24 16.58
CA PRO A 140 10.20 17.32 15.75
C PRO A 140 11.69 17.18 15.40
N LEU A 141 12.08 17.78 14.27
CA LEU A 141 13.48 17.79 13.85
C LEU A 141 14.31 18.54 14.90
N SER A 142 15.44 17.98 15.30
CA SER A 142 16.37 18.60 16.26
C SER A 142 16.93 19.93 15.75
N ALA A 143 17.26 20.83 16.66
CA ALA A 143 17.68 22.18 16.33
C ALA A 143 18.94 22.27 15.44
N ASN A 144 19.86 21.30 15.57
CA ASN A 144 21.07 21.20 14.75
C ASN A 144 20.81 20.69 13.32
N ARG A 145 19.61 20.16 13.04
CA ARG A 145 19.19 19.68 11.72
C ARG A 145 18.17 20.57 11.03
N GLY A 146 17.70 21.62 11.72
CA GLY A 146 16.69 22.55 11.21
C GLY A 146 16.85 23.93 11.79
N THR A 147 15.77 24.73 11.81
CA THR A 147 15.75 26.11 12.33
C THR A 147 15.75 26.21 13.85
N GLY A 148 15.58 25.11 14.56
CA GLY A 148 15.35 25.09 16.01
C GLY A 148 13.93 25.52 16.46
N LEU A 149 13.03 25.83 15.50
CA LEU A 149 11.66 26.26 15.80
C LEU A 149 10.63 25.11 15.73
N GLY A 150 11.09 23.90 15.40
CA GLY A 150 10.25 22.71 15.37
C GLY A 150 9.67 22.38 16.74
N LYS A 151 8.39 22.07 16.79
CA LYS A 151 7.71 21.62 18.02
C LYS A 151 6.78 20.46 17.72
N ALA A 152 6.55 19.59 18.70
CA ALA A 152 5.61 18.49 18.58
C ALA A 152 4.19 19.02 18.35
N LEU A 153 3.61 18.63 17.22
CA LEU A 153 2.24 18.98 16.83
C LEU A 153 1.38 17.71 16.82
N LYS A 154 0.08 17.90 16.88
CA LYS A 154 -0.91 16.84 16.67
C LYS A 154 -1.84 17.22 15.53
N LEU A 155 -2.49 16.25 14.92
CA LEU A 155 -3.48 16.49 13.89
C LEU A 155 -4.57 17.44 14.40
N ILE A 156 -4.89 18.48 13.62
CA ILE A 156 -5.91 19.48 14.00
C ILE A 156 -7.29 18.85 13.97
N ASN A 157 -7.62 18.18 12.87
CA ASN A 157 -8.89 17.49 12.69
C ASN A 157 -8.98 16.25 13.60
N HIS A 158 -10.20 15.83 13.87
CA HIS A 158 -10.49 14.56 14.52
C HIS A 158 -10.73 13.49 13.44
N PRO A 159 -9.89 12.46 13.34
CA PRO A 159 -10.15 11.33 12.45
C PRO A 159 -11.45 10.61 12.82
N VAL A 160 -12.09 9.97 11.86
CA VAL A 160 -13.27 9.11 12.08
C VAL A 160 -12.89 7.91 12.96
N ARG A 161 -11.67 7.40 12.75
CA ARG A 161 -11.10 6.27 13.50
C ARG A 161 -9.71 6.64 14.01
N ASP A 162 -9.33 6.10 15.15
CA ASP A 162 -8.00 6.22 15.73
C ASP A 162 -6.98 5.25 15.10
N GLU A 163 -7.45 4.32 14.27
CA GLU A 163 -6.64 3.44 13.41
C GLU A 163 -7.30 3.28 12.03
N VAL A 164 -6.60 3.65 10.97
CA VAL A 164 -6.93 3.31 9.58
C VAL A 164 -6.17 2.04 9.24
N PRO A 165 -6.80 1.01 8.61
CA PRO A 165 -6.11 -0.21 8.22
C PRO A 165 -4.95 0.08 7.27
N ILE A 166 -3.78 -0.54 7.53
CA ILE A 166 -2.59 -0.39 6.72
C ILE A 166 -2.29 -1.71 6.00
N THR A 167 -2.18 -1.65 4.68
CA THR A 167 -1.74 -2.77 3.83
C THR A 167 -0.37 -2.46 3.25
N VAL A 168 0.51 -3.45 3.22
CA VAL A 168 1.88 -3.29 2.71
C VAL A 168 2.12 -4.18 1.50
N ALA A 169 2.60 -3.60 0.41
CA ALA A 169 3.14 -4.35 -0.72
C ALA A 169 4.57 -4.78 -0.40
N ALA A 170 4.78 -6.08 -0.28
CA ALA A 170 6.06 -6.67 0.12
C ALA A 170 6.30 -8.00 -0.59
N LEU A 171 7.57 -8.26 -0.97
CA LEU A 171 7.99 -9.49 -1.66
C LEU A 171 9.19 -10.16 -0.98
N GLY A 172 10.18 -9.39 -0.55
CA GLY A 172 11.39 -9.92 0.08
C GLY A 172 11.13 -10.44 1.49
N PRO A 173 11.86 -11.46 1.98
CA PRO A 173 11.59 -12.09 3.27
C PRO A 173 11.51 -11.11 4.44
N LYS A 174 12.46 -10.18 4.56
CA LYS A 174 12.46 -9.17 5.65
C LYS A 174 11.28 -8.21 5.58
N SER A 175 10.82 -7.84 4.38
CA SER A 175 9.65 -6.97 4.23
C SER A 175 8.35 -7.73 4.51
N VAL A 176 8.26 -9.00 4.14
CA VAL A 176 7.11 -9.85 4.44
C VAL A 176 7.01 -10.15 5.94
N GLU A 177 8.13 -10.44 6.60
CA GLU A 177 8.20 -10.60 8.06
C GLU A 177 7.69 -9.33 8.77
N MET A 178 8.22 -8.15 8.41
CA MET A 178 7.78 -6.87 8.97
C MET A 178 6.30 -6.59 8.68
N THR A 179 5.81 -6.96 7.50
CA THR A 179 4.40 -6.82 7.14
C THR A 179 3.52 -7.70 8.02
N ALA A 180 3.89 -8.97 8.22
CA ALA A 180 3.15 -9.88 9.07
C ALA A 180 3.15 -9.45 10.55
N GLU A 181 4.23 -8.83 11.03
CA GLU A 181 4.33 -8.26 12.36
C GLU A 181 3.41 -7.04 12.54
N LEU A 182 3.43 -6.08 11.61
CA LEU A 182 2.90 -4.74 11.85
C LEU A 182 1.64 -4.38 11.06
N ALA A 183 1.48 -4.89 9.84
CA ALA A 183 0.41 -4.44 8.96
C ALA A 183 -0.92 -5.16 9.22
N ASP A 184 -2.02 -4.59 8.75
CA ASP A 184 -3.34 -5.19 8.79
C ASP A 184 -3.58 -6.06 7.55
N GLY A 185 -2.92 -5.72 6.44
CA GLY A 185 -2.98 -6.47 5.19
C GLY A 185 -1.63 -6.59 4.49
N TRP A 186 -1.52 -7.60 3.68
CA TRP A 186 -0.38 -7.86 2.80
C TRP A 186 -0.85 -7.92 1.34
N LEU A 187 -0.15 -7.20 0.48
CA LEU A 187 -0.39 -7.14 -0.95
C LEU A 187 0.80 -7.77 -1.71
N PRO A 188 0.83 -9.10 -1.85
CA PRO A 188 1.86 -9.78 -2.64
C PRO A 188 1.61 -9.60 -4.14
N ALA A 189 2.69 -9.57 -4.94
CA ALA A 189 2.60 -9.75 -6.37
C ALA A 189 2.80 -11.23 -6.73
N PHE A 190 2.09 -11.71 -7.74
CA PHE A 190 2.20 -13.09 -8.25
C PHE A 190 2.02 -14.17 -7.17
N TYR A 191 1.03 -13.99 -6.32
CA TYR A 191 0.75 -14.94 -5.26
C TYR A 191 0.06 -16.19 -5.82
N LEU A 192 0.72 -17.32 -5.67
CA LEU A 192 0.18 -18.64 -5.98
C LEU A 192 0.01 -19.39 -4.65
N PRO A 193 -1.22 -19.70 -4.22
CA PRO A 193 -1.48 -20.32 -2.92
C PRO A 193 -0.68 -21.61 -2.70
N GLU A 194 -0.51 -22.43 -3.74
CA GLU A 194 0.19 -23.71 -3.70
C GLU A 194 1.69 -23.57 -3.43
N GLY A 195 2.31 -22.46 -3.88
CA GLY A 195 3.74 -22.18 -3.71
C GLY A 195 4.05 -21.18 -2.58
N ALA A 196 3.04 -20.52 -2.03
CA ALA A 196 3.22 -19.39 -1.13
C ALA A 196 3.99 -19.75 0.15
N ASP A 197 3.74 -20.93 0.73
CA ASP A 197 4.45 -21.36 1.95
C ASP A 197 5.93 -21.62 1.69
N ALA A 198 6.29 -22.19 0.55
CA ALA A 198 7.69 -22.41 0.20
C ALA A 198 8.48 -21.10 0.02
N ILE A 199 7.82 -20.04 -0.46
CA ILE A 199 8.45 -18.73 -0.74
C ILE A 199 8.44 -17.84 0.48
N TRP A 200 7.31 -17.72 1.19
CA TRP A 200 7.07 -16.72 2.23
C TRP A 200 6.71 -17.29 3.59
N GLY A 201 6.46 -18.61 3.71
CA GLY A 201 5.94 -19.22 4.93
C GLY A 201 6.81 -18.98 6.16
N GLU A 202 8.15 -19.06 6.04
CA GLU A 202 9.06 -18.76 7.13
C GLU A 202 8.94 -17.30 7.58
N ALA A 203 8.96 -16.35 6.64
CA ALA A 203 8.85 -14.92 6.93
C ALA A 203 7.49 -14.56 7.56
N LEU A 204 6.40 -15.15 7.04
CA LEU A 204 5.06 -14.96 7.59
C LEU A 204 4.95 -15.47 9.03
N ARG A 205 5.47 -16.66 9.31
CA ARG A 205 5.50 -17.23 10.67
C ARG A 205 6.38 -16.41 11.62
N ALA A 206 7.56 -15.98 11.16
CA ALA A 206 8.46 -15.15 11.96
C ALA A 206 7.84 -13.78 12.31
N GLY A 207 7.13 -13.16 11.37
CA GLY A 207 6.41 -11.91 11.62
C GLY A 207 5.18 -12.12 12.52
N ALA A 208 4.40 -13.17 12.29
CA ALA A 208 3.25 -13.51 13.12
C ALA A 208 3.62 -13.76 14.59
N ALA A 209 4.78 -14.36 14.83
CA ALA A 209 5.29 -14.60 16.20
C ALA A 209 5.65 -13.30 16.94
N LYS A 210 5.88 -12.18 16.22
CA LYS A 210 6.17 -10.85 16.78
C LYS A 210 4.94 -9.95 16.83
N ARG A 211 3.86 -10.36 16.18
CA ARG A 211 2.65 -9.57 16.06
C ARG A 211 1.99 -9.39 17.42
N ASP A 212 1.54 -8.18 17.70
CA ASP A 212 0.71 -7.88 18.86
C ASP A 212 -0.55 -8.76 18.83
N PRO A 213 -0.79 -9.60 19.86
CA PRO A 213 -1.93 -10.50 19.89
C PRO A 213 -3.29 -9.78 19.92
N ALA A 214 -3.33 -8.50 20.26
CA ALA A 214 -4.54 -7.68 20.17
C ALA A 214 -4.92 -7.31 18.72
N ARG A 215 -4.00 -7.45 17.76
CA ARG A 215 -4.28 -7.18 16.35
C ARG A 215 -4.96 -8.37 15.68
N ALA A 216 -5.91 -8.07 14.81
CA ALA A 216 -6.52 -9.09 13.95
C ALA A 216 -5.46 -9.85 13.12
N PRO A 217 -5.70 -11.08 12.70
CA PRO A 217 -4.82 -11.79 11.78
C PRO A 217 -4.54 -10.99 10.52
N LEU A 218 -3.33 -11.16 9.95
CA LEU A 218 -2.95 -10.51 8.69
C LEU A 218 -3.89 -10.95 7.57
N GLU A 219 -4.49 -9.99 6.88
CA GLU A 219 -5.28 -10.27 5.68
C GLU A 219 -4.38 -10.31 4.43
N VAL A 220 -4.57 -11.29 3.55
CA VAL A 220 -3.80 -11.42 2.31
C VAL A 220 -4.69 -11.02 1.13
N PHE A 221 -4.27 -9.98 0.41
CA PHE A 221 -4.92 -9.52 -0.82
C PHE A 221 -4.14 -10.03 -2.03
N SER A 222 -4.46 -11.24 -2.45
CA SER A 222 -3.84 -11.81 -3.65
C SER A 222 -4.55 -11.29 -4.91
N GLY A 223 -3.79 -10.86 -5.89
CA GLY A 223 -4.30 -10.39 -7.17
C GLY A 223 -3.91 -11.30 -8.31
N GLY A 224 -4.71 -11.30 -9.36
CA GLY A 224 -4.47 -12.02 -10.60
C GLY A 224 -5.60 -11.79 -11.58
N ALA A 225 -5.36 -12.07 -12.86
CA ALA A 225 -6.42 -12.06 -13.85
C ALA A 225 -7.36 -13.23 -13.59
N VAL A 226 -8.65 -12.93 -13.47
CA VAL A 226 -9.70 -13.95 -13.39
C VAL A 226 -10.40 -14.01 -14.74
N ALA A 227 -10.46 -15.20 -15.32
CA ALA A 227 -11.18 -15.46 -16.57
C ALA A 227 -12.17 -16.61 -16.34
N ILE A 228 -13.43 -16.38 -16.71
CA ILE A 228 -14.52 -17.34 -16.58
C ILE A 228 -15.15 -17.53 -17.95
N GLY A 229 -15.41 -18.77 -18.33
CA GLY A 229 -16.07 -19.11 -19.58
C GLY A 229 -15.16 -19.84 -20.59
N GLU A 230 -15.52 -19.77 -21.86
CA GLU A 230 -14.77 -20.40 -22.95
C GLU A 230 -13.57 -19.54 -23.39
N GLY A 231 -12.60 -20.13 -24.07
CA GLY A 231 -11.45 -19.41 -24.64
C GLY A 231 -10.39 -19.00 -23.61
N LEU A 232 -10.19 -19.78 -22.56
CA LEU A 232 -9.20 -19.52 -21.50
C LEU A 232 -7.77 -19.37 -22.00
N GLU A 233 -7.39 -20.02 -23.12
CA GLU A 233 -6.05 -19.86 -23.72
C GLU A 233 -5.81 -18.42 -24.20
N ALA A 234 -6.79 -17.83 -24.88
CA ALA A 234 -6.71 -16.43 -25.31
C ALA A 234 -6.61 -15.46 -24.12
N GLN A 235 -7.25 -15.76 -23.00
CA GLN A 235 -7.13 -14.98 -21.77
C GLN A 235 -5.75 -15.12 -21.12
N ARG A 236 -5.17 -16.32 -21.11
CA ARG A 236 -3.78 -16.55 -20.67
C ARG A 236 -2.78 -15.79 -21.54
N ASP A 237 -2.97 -15.76 -22.85
CA ASP A 237 -2.10 -15.02 -23.76
C ASP A 237 -2.16 -13.52 -23.53
N ARG A 238 -3.31 -12.97 -23.15
CA ARG A 238 -3.45 -11.55 -22.75
C ARG A 238 -2.69 -11.20 -21.47
N ALA A 239 -2.53 -12.15 -20.55
CA ALA A 239 -1.78 -11.93 -19.30
C ALA A 239 -0.25 -11.99 -19.49
N ARG A 240 0.25 -12.72 -20.54
CA ARG A 240 1.69 -12.92 -20.77
C ARG A 240 2.51 -11.65 -20.90
N PRO A 241 2.09 -10.57 -21.62
CA PRO A 241 2.87 -9.34 -21.73
C PRO A 241 3.09 -8.67 -20.38
N GLN A 242 2.08 -8.67 -19.51
CA GLN A 242 2.20 -8.10 -18.17
C GLN A 242 3.17 -8.92 -17.31
N ILE A 243 3.07 -10.23 -17.32
CA ILE A 243 4.00 -11.11 -16.60
C ILE A 243 5.43 -10.91 -17.11
N ALA A 244 5.61 -10.89 -18.45
CA ALA A 244 6.93 -10.69 -19.08
C ALA A 244 7.54 -9.32 -18.70
N LEU A 245 6.73 -8.26 -18.59
CA LEU A 245 7.18 -6.95 -18.14
C LEU A 245 7.77 -7.02 -16.72
N TYR A 246 7.10 -7.70 -15.80
CA TYR A 246 7.58 -7.80 -14.40
C TYR A 246 8.80 -8.74 -14.28
N VAL A 247 8.77 -9.88 -14.94
CA VAL A 247 9.86 -10.87 -14.87
C VAL A 247 11.10 -10.43 -15.65
N GLY A 248 10.92 -9.76 -16.80
CA GLY A 248 12.01 -9.40 -17.71
C GLY A 248 12.35 -7.91 -17.77
N GLY A 249 11.40 -7.02 -17.49
CA GLY A 249 11.54 -5.58 -17.68
C GLY A 249 11.66 -4.74 -16.42
N MET A 250 11.23 -5.26 -15.27
CA MET A 250 11.23 -4.51 -14.01
C MET A 250 12.49 -4.80 -13.20
N GLY A 251 13.50 -3.94 -13.33
CA GLY A 251 14.75 -4.01 -12.56
C GLY A 251 15.93 -4.59 -13.33
N ALA A 252 17.12 -4.53 -12.70
CA ALA A 252 18.32 -5.10 -13.26
C ALA A 252 18.22 -6.64 -13.29
N LYS A 253 18.70 -7.27 -14.35
CA LYS A 253 18.63 -8.73 -14.57
C LYS A 253 19.10 -9.53 -13.35
N GLU A 254 20.11 -9.05 -12.63
CA GLU A 254 20.71 -9.71 -11.45
C GLU A 254 20.01 -9.36 -10.10
N LYS A 255 19.11 -8.37 -10.09
CA LYS A 255 18.45 -7.87 -8.86
C LYS A 255 16.93 -7.74 -9.03
N ASN A 256 16.36 -8.49 -9.94
CA ASN A 256 14.91 -8.52 -10.11
C ASN A 256 14.28 -9.36 -9.01
N PHE A 257 13.48 -8.72 -8.16
CA PHE A 257 12.78 -9.39 -7.06
C PHE A 257 11.77 -10.44 -7.53
N TYR A 258 11.18 -10.24 -8.71
CA TYR A 258 10.18 -11.15 -9.26
C TYR A 258 10.77 -12.48 -9.72
N ASN A 259 12.03 -12.49 -10.15
CA ASN A 259 12.72 -13.73 -10.57
C ASN A 259 12.98 -14.73 -9.41
N ARG A 260 12.67 -14.35 -8.19
CA ARG A 260 12.77 -15.25 -7.02
C ARG A 260 11.44 -15.90 -6.66
N ILE A 261 10.37 -15.48 -7.31
CA ILE A 261 9.01 -15.99 -7.10
C ILE A 261 8.70 -17.12 -8.08
N PHE A 262 9.40 -17.13 -9.20
CA PHE A 262 9.33 -18.14 -10.25
C PHE A 262 10.61 -18.99 -10.23
#